data_ba3fac286816788d771de645651d2cc4
#
_entry.id   ba3fac286816788d771de645651d2cc4
#
_cell.length_a   1.000
_cell.length_b   1.000
_cell.length_c   1.000
_cell.angle_alpha   90.00
_cell.angle_beta   90.00
_cell.angle_gamma   90.00
#
_symmetry.space_group_name_H-M   'P 1'
#
loop_
_entity.id
_entity.type
_entity.pdbx_description
1 polymer ?
#
loop_
_entity_poly.entity_id
_entity_poly.type
_entity_poly.pdbx_seq_one_letter_code
_entity_poly.pdbx_strand_id
1 'polypeptide(L)'
;ICYRLWTQTSEHLMEDQRRPEIEDTDLSSMVLDIAAFGENKPECLPWFTLPPIANLLSAKNLLVSLKAIHEDGNITALGKKMASLPCHPRIARMMLNRNSVALACDIAALLEEKDPMSESSDTDIALRISILRSLRRKSNLGRWNRIAQIAQEYRRMLRIKEDNGEVDAEEVGNLIAQAYPERIARALDNIGNFRMANGNTVFIDKSDAMSAQEWIAIASLNSASCNESASGKSVSTKSTSGNDTGGKGKVFLCAPVAVRDLPFTEVENISWDSKAGMVKMQMEHRIGKLVIDSKPIQNADKQRLIDIICTAARKDGLSMFDWNENIQRLQRRIAKVSEWHPELEIPDFSTEKLLSAAADWLPFYLEDAGRVMTSISEMKKINLEEALWALIPYDKQQEIERLAPTHLRVPSGSNIRIDYRQGAEAPILSVRLQECFGMTETPTVNDGKQPLLMELLSPGFKPVQLTQDLHSFWEGTYFEVRKELKRRYPKHYWPDNPLESEAVRGVKKNK
;
A
#
# COMPACT_ATOMS: atom_id res chain seq x y z
N ILE A 1 -32.32 11.39 54.13
CA ILE A 1 -30.96 10.93 54.49
C ILE A 1 -30.52 9.95 53.46
N CYS A 2 -29.36 10.20 52.80
CA CYS A 2 -28.75 9.29 51.84
C CYS A 2 -27.54 8.62 52.48
N TYR A 3 -27.48 7.31 52.44
CA TYR A 3 -26.34 6.53 52.96
C TYR A 3 -25.46 6.11 51.76
N ARG A 4 -24.16 6.44 51.83
CA ARG A 4 -23.16 5.97 50.87
C ARG A 4 -22.61 4.66 51.34
N LEU A 5 -22.76 3.60 50.54
CA LEU A 5 -22.34 2.25 50.85
C LEU A 5 -20.96 1.88 50.29
N TRP A 6 -20.13 2.88 50.03
CA TRP A 6 -18.77 2.72 49.54
C TRP A 6 -17.76 3.52 50.38
N THR A 7 -16.48 3.20 50.23
CA THR A 7 -15.41 3.85 50.98
C THR A 7 -15.08 5.23 50.47
N GLN A 8 -14.50 6.12 51.29
CA GLN A 8 -14.00 7.41 50.89
C GLN A 8 -12.99 7.32 49.74
N THR A 9 -12.12 6.31 49.73
CA THR A 9 -11.18 6.04 48.67
C THR A 9 -11.88 5.72 47.34
N SER A 10 -12.96 4.95 47.40
CA SER A 10 -13.77 4.69 46.18
C SER A 10 -14.48 5.94 45.67
N GLU A 11 -14.89 6.85 46.57
CA GLU A 11 -15.52 8.12 46.18
C GLU A 11 -14.57 9.04 45.42
N HIS A 12 -13.30 9.10 45.85
CA HIS A 12 -12.25 9.87 45.12
C HIS A 12 -11.90 9.30 43.75
N LEU A 13 -12.23 8.06 43.46
CA LEU A 13 -12.04 7.41 42.14
C LEU A 13 -13.28 7.49 41.26
N MET A 14 -14.43 7.95 41.78
CA MET A 14 -15.65 8.14 41.01
C MET A 14 -15.58 9.48 40.25
N GLU A 15 -16.07 9.49 39.02
CA GLU A 15 -16.26 10.75 38.30
C GLU A 15 -17.36 11.55 39.00
N ASP A 16 -17.18 12.88 39.10
CA ASP A 16 -18.13 13.79 39.80
C ASP A 16 -19.53 13.80 39.15
N GLN A 17 -19.57 13.57 37.83
CA GLN A 17 -20.81 13.50 37.06
C GLN A 17 -20.72 12.38 36.02
N ARG A 18 -21.84 11.74 35.78
CA ARG A 18 -21.98 10.78 34.68
C ARG A 18 -21.85 11.51 33.35
N ARG A 19 -21.08 10.94 32.42
CA ARG A 19 -21.00 11.48 31.06
C ARG A 19 -22.37 11.57 30.41
N PRO A 20 -22.64 12.62 29.63
CA PRO A 20 -23.86 12.72 28.85
C PRO A 20 -24.02 11.51 27.92
N GLU A 21 -25.20 10.93 27.88
CA GLU A 21 -25.49 9.73 27.07
C GLU A 21 -25.21 9.93 25.59
N ILE A 22 -25.38 11.16 25.09
CA ILE A 22 -25.13 11.55 23.70
C ILE A 22 -23.67 11.39 23.27
N GLU A 23 -22.72 11.34 24.22
CA GLU A 23 -21.30 11.17 23.93
C GLU A 23 -20.92 9.69 23.71
N ASP A 24 -21.65 8.75 24.29
CA ASP A 24 -21.29 7.32 24.34
C ASP A 24 -22.23 6.41 23.55
N THR A 25 -23.41 6.91 23.09
CA THR A 25 -24.43 6.10 22.41
C THR A 25 -24.32 6.16 20.89
N ASP A 26 -24.90 5.16 20.22
CA ASP A 26 -25.12 5.18 18.77
C ASP A 26 -26.18 6.24 18.41
N LEU A 27 -25.79 7.20 17.60
CA LEU A 27 -26.65 8.33 17.21
C LEU A 27 -27.47 8.06 15.96
N SER A 28 -27.45 6.86 15.38
CA SER A 28 -28.07 6.56 14.09
C SER A 28 -29.58 6.73 14.09
N SER A 29 -30.26 6.29 15.17
CA SER A 29 -31.72 6.50 15.30
C SER A 29 -32.06 7.98 15.39
N MET A 30 -31.36 8.72 16.22
CA MET A 30 -31.56 10.17 16.39
C MET A 30 -31.34 10.95 15.08
N VAL A 31 -30.25 10.65 14.35
CA VAL A 31 -29.96 11.31 13.06
C VAL A 31 -31.04 10.97 12.03
N LEU A 32 -31.56 9.73 12.02
CA LEU A 32 -32.67 9.36 11.14
C LEU A 32 -33.95 10.12 11.47
N ASP A 33 -34.29 10.28 12.74
CA ASP A 33 -35.47 11.02 13.19
C ASP A 33 -35.35 12.52 12.85
N ILE A 34 -34.18 13.11 13.01
CA ILE A 34 -33.90 14.50 12.62
C ILE A 34 -34.07 14.67 11.10
N ALA A 35 -33.52 13.72 10.31
CA ALA A 35 -33.69 13.74 8.87
C ALA A 35 -35.18 13.54 8.46
N ALA A 36 -35.94 12.74 9.21
CA ALA A 36 -37.39 12.57 8.99
C ALA A 36 -38.20 13.82 9.33
N PHE A 37 -37.74 14.60 10.31
CA PHE A 37 -38.29 15.90 10.64
C PHE A 37 -38.03 16.96 9.56
N GLY A 38 -37.03 16.75 8.70
CA GLY A 38 -36.70 17.62 7.58
C GLY A 38 -35.41 18.42 7.75
N GLU A 39 -34.63 18.14 8.80
CA GLU A 39 -33.33 18.78 9.04
C GLU A 39 -32.21 17.81 8.62
N ASN A 40 -31.31 18.27 7.74
CA ASN A 40 -30.23 17.46 7.21
C ASN A 40 -28.85 17.74 7.86
N LYS A 41 -28.80 18.75 8.76
CA LYS A 41 -27.61 19.17 9.50
C LYS A 41 -27.81 19.05 11.00
N PRO A 42 -27.75 17.88 11.60
CA PRO A 42 -27.93 17.67 13.03
C PRO A 42 -27.04 18.57 13.89
N GLU A 43 -25.84 18.90 13.41
CA GLU A 43 -24.86 19.77 14.07
C GLU A 43 -25.31 21.19 14.26
N CYS A 44 -26.32 21.68 13.50
CA CYS A 44 -26.84 23.04 13.57
C CYS A 44 -27.96 23.17 14.59
N LEU A 45 -28.47 22.13 15.20
CA LEU A 45 -29.52 22.17 16.20
C LEU A 45 -28.99 22.72 17.54
N PRO A 46 -29.85 23.35 18.34
CA PRO A 46 -29.51 23.94 19.65
C PRO A 46 -29.36 22.82 20.71
N TRP A 47 -28.25 22.14 20.69
CA TRP A 47 -27.94 21.07 21.65
C TRP A 47 -27.56 21.64 23.03
N PHE A 48 -27.99 21.00 24.09
CA PHE A 48 -27.48 21.28 25.44
C PHE A 48 -26.04 20.78 25.59
N THR A 49 -25.77 19.53 25.13
CA THR A 49 -24.44 18.99 24.98
C THR A 49 -24.27 18.63 23.50
N LEU A 50 -23.25 19.18 22.85
CA LEU A 50 -22.97 18.88 21.43
C LEU A 50 -22.64 17.43 21.23
N PRO A 51 -23.31 16.72 20.30
CA PRO A 51 -22.92 15.36 19.95
C PRO A 51 -21.52 15.35 19.34
N PRO A 52 -20.66 14.34 19.68
CA PRO A 52 -19.33 14.22 19.09
C PRO A 52 -19.41 14.11 17.56
N ILE A 53 -18.60 14.88 16.86
CA ILE A 53 -18.59 14.93 15.38
C ILE A 53 -18.30 13.53 14.81
N ALA A 54 -17.39 12.76 15.44
CA ALA A 54 -17.06 11.39 15.02
C ALA A 54 -18.29 10.47 15.09
N ASN A 55 -19.13 10.59 16.13
CA ASN A 55 -20.34 9.78 16.28
C ASN A 55 -21.41 10.19 15.28
N LEU A 56 -21.56 11.49 14.99
CA LEU A 56 -22.46 11.98 13.95
C LEU A 56 -22.04 11.48 12.55
N LEU A 57 -20.76 11.56 12.22
CA LEU A 57 -20.22 11.05 10.94
C LEU A 57 -20.43 9.54 10.82
N SER A 58 -20.19 8.79 11.88
CA SER A 58 -20.43 7.34 11.91
C SER A 58 -21.90 7.01 11.69
N ALA A 59 -22.82 7.74 12.34
CA ALA A 59 -24.27 7.60 12.17
C ALA A 59 -24.71 7.95 10.74
N LYS A 60 -24.23 9.05 10.18
CA LYS A 60 -24.52 9.45 8.79
C LYS A 60 -24.01 8.38 7.79
N ASN A 61 -22.76 7.93 7.93
CA ASN A 61 -22.21 6.89 7.07
C ASN A 61 -23.00 5.59 7.14
N LEU A 62 -23.43 5.18 8.33
CA LEU A 62 -24.30 4.04 8.49
C LEU A 62 -25.62 4.23 7.75
N LEU A 63 -26.31 5.34 7.96
CA LEU A 63 -27.61 5.61 7.32
C LEU A 63 -27.52 5.70 5.79
N VAL A 64 -26.42 6.23 5.25
CA VAL A 64 -26.13 6.19 3.81
C VAL A 64 -25.96 4.77 3.33
N SER A 65 -25.18 3.94 4.05
CA SER A 65 -24.97 2.51 3.70
C SER A 65 -26.26 1.70 3.72
N LEU A 66 -27.18 2.03 4.63
CA LEU A 66 -28.51 1.45 4.72
C LEU A 66 -29.50 2.03 3.68
N LYS A 67 -29.08 3.03 2.88
CA LYS A 67 -29.91 3.78 1.94
C LYS A 67 -31.07 4.50 2.60
N ALA A 68 -30.94 4.90 3.88
CA ALA A 68 -31.94 5.63 4.64
C ALA A 68 -31.87 7.13 4.34
N ILE A 69 -30.67 7.66 4.14
CA ILE A 69 -30.42 9.04 3.72
C ILE A 69 -29.50 9.07 2.48
N HIS A 70 -29.52 10.15 1.74
CA HIS A 70 -28.55 10.46 0.69
C HIS A 70 -27.26 11.03 1.30
N GLU A 71 -26.18 11.15 0.50
CA GLU A 71 -24.91 11.73 0.93
C GLU A 71 -25.04 13.18 1.42
N ASP A 72 -26.00 13.93 0.89
CA ASP A 72 -26.34 15.29 1.30
C ASP A 72 -27.11 15.38 2.64
N GLY A 73 -27.43 14.22 3.25
CA GLY A 73 -28.18 14.10 4.50
C GLY A 73 -29.69 14.07 4.35
N ASN A 74 -30.23 14.25 3.15
CA ASN A 74 -31.67 14.20 2.92
C ASN A 74 -32.23 12.79 3.05
N ILE A 75 -33.41 12.66 3.68
CA ILE A 75 -34.05 11.38 3.91
C ILE A 75 -34.62 10.76 2.62
N THR A 76 -34.42 9.46 2.41
CA THR A 76 -34.99 8.71 1.28
C THR A 76 -36.42 8.25 1.56
N ALA A 77 -37.14 7.78 0.52
CA ALA A 77 -38.44 7.15 0.71
C ALA A 77 -38.37 5.89 1.61
N LEU A 78 -37.26 5.15 1.55
CA LEU A 78 -36.98 4.02 2.43
C LEU A 78 -36.71 4.50 3.86
N GLY A 79 -35.90 5.55 4.03
CA GLY A 79 -35.60 6.16 5.33
C GLY A 79 -36.85 6.61 6.07
N LYS A 80 -37.81 7.24 5.38
CA LYS A 80 -39.12 7.59 5.98
C LYS A 80 -39.88 6.40 6.52
N LYS A 81 -39.85 5.24 5.82
CA LYS A 81 -40.44 4.01 6.30
C LYS A 81 -39.67 3.42 7.48
N MET A 82 -38.34 3.51 7.47
CA MET A 82 -37.50 3.08 8.59
C MET A 82 -37.77 3.90 9.84
N ALA A 83 -37.85 5.23 9.74
CA ALA A 83 -38.17 6.12 10.85
C ALA A 83 -39.58 5.88 11.46
N SER A 84 -40.50 5.25 10.74
CA SER A 84 -41.82 4.92 11.27
C SER A 84 -41.84 3.64 12.14
N LEU A 85 -40.74 2.91 12.22
CA LEU A 85 -40.61 1.68 13.03
C LEU A 85 -39.85 2.01 14.34
N PRO A 86 -40.36 1.52 15.50
CA PRO A 86 -39.79 1.82 16.80
C PRO A 86 -38.60 0.88 17.10
N CYS A 87 -37.60 0.88 16.23
CA CYS A 87 -36.42 0.04 16.37
C CYS A 87 -35.20 0.72 15.74
N HIS A 88 -34.04 0.16 16.01
CA HIS A 88 -32.79 0.64 15.43
C HIS A 88 -32.84 0.62 13.88
N PRO A 89 -32.28 1.62 13.16
CA PRO A 89 -32.31 1.71 11.69
C PRO A 89 -31.85 0.44 10.97
N ARG A 90 -30.87 -0.27 11.50
CA ARG A 90 -30.41 -1.58 10.96
C ARG A 90 -31.52 -2.63 10.94
N ILE A 91 -32.25 -2.73 12.04
CA ILE A 91 -33.36 -3.67 12.20
C ILE A 91 -34.51 -3.27 11.29
N ALA A 92 -34.84 -1.96 11.28
CA ALA A 92 -35.86 -1.43 10.36
C ALA A 92 -35.53 -1.73 8.89
N ARG A 93 -34.26 -1.58 8.48
CA ARG A 93 -33.80 -1.90 7.12
C ARG A 93 -34.03 -3.36 6.75
N MET A 94 -33.74 -4.28 7.67
CA MET A 94 -33.94 -5.72 7.50
C MET A 94 -35.42 -6.06 7.37
N MET A 95 -36.29 -5.52 8.25
CA MET A 95 -37.71 -5.79 8.24
C MET A 95 -38.47 -5.22 7.01
N LEU A 96 -37.93 -4.18 6.37
CA LEU A 96 -38.48 -3.58 5.15
C LEU A 96 -38.07 -4.32 3.86
N ASN A 97 -37.47 -5.50 3.98
CA ASN A 97 -37.24 -6.39 2.84
C ASN A 97 -38.57 -6.95 2.31
N ARG A 98 -38.74 -7.02 0.97
CA ARG A 98 -40.03 -7.40 0.35
C ARG A 98 -40.33 -8.88 0.45
N ASN A 99 -39.33 -9.76 0.56
CA ASN A 99 -39.52 -11.20 0.31
C ASN A 99 -39.72 -12.04 1.58
N SER A 100 -39.23 -11.61 2.77
CA SER A 100 -39.19 -12.47 3.96
C SER A 100 -39.48 -11.70 5.24
N VAL A 101 -40.52 -10.85 5.18
CA VAL A 101 -40.85 -9.93 6.27
C VAL A 101 -41.17 -10.66 7.58
N ALA A 102 -41.87 -11.79 7.53
CA ALA A 102 -42.17 -12.57 8.74
C ALA A 102 -40.92 -13.13 9.40
N LEU A 103 -39.96 -13.64 8.60
CA LEU A 103 -38.67 -14.12 9.08
C LEU A 103 -37.85 -12.95 9.64
N ALA A 104 -37.84 -11.80 8.95
CA ALA A 104 -37.14 -10.61 9.43
C ALA A 104 -37.68 -10.09 10.77
N CYS A 105 -39.01 -10.17 11.01
CA CYS A 105 -39.60 -9.85 12.32
C CYS A 105 -39.16 -10.83 13.42
N ASP A 106 -39.05 -12.14 13.11
CA ASP A 106 -38.53 -13.12 14.07
C ASP A 106 -37.10 -12.87 14.42
N ILE A 107 -36.23 -12.56 13.43
CA ILE A 107 -34.82 -12.19 13.63
C ILE A 107 -34.69 -10.89 14.43
N ALA A 108 -35.46 -9.86 14.07
CA ALA A 108 -35.49 -8.57 14.76
C ALA A 108 -35.75 -8.74 16.26
N ALA A 109 -36.79 -9.50 16.60
CA ALA A 109 -37.16 -9.77 18.00
C ALA A 109 -36.09 -10.54 18.75
N LEU A 110 -35.38 -11.48 18.09
CA LEU A 110 -34.25 -12.19 18.68
C LEU A 110 -33.07 -11.27 18.99
N LEU A 111 -32.80 -10.32 18.10
CA LEU A 111 -31.64 -9.41 18.23
C LEU A 111 -31.87 -8.29 19.28
N GLU A 112 -33.12 -7.97 19.61
CA GLU A 112 -33.47 -6.95 20.61
C GLU A 112 -33.59 -7.49 22.03
N GLU A 113 -33.69 -8.80 22.19
CA GLU A 113 -33.82 -9.42 23.49
C GLU A 113 -32.57 -10.25 23.86
N LYS A 114 -32.48 -10.59 25.14
CA LYS A 114 -31.41 -11.50 25.60
C LYS A 114 -31.58 -12.87 24.94
N ASP A 115 -30.52 -13.37 24.31
CA ASP A 115 -30.53 -14.68 23.69
C ASP A 115 -30.88 -15.78 24.71
N PRO A 116 -32.00 -16.54 24.52
CA PRO A 116 -32.36 -17.62 25.39
C PRO A 116 -31.37 -18.80 25.41
N MET A 117 -30.48 -18.85 24.42
CA MET A 117 -29.42 -19.86 24.28
C MET A 117 -28.03 -19.29 24.57
N SER A 118 -27.94 -18.21 25.32
CA SER A 118 -26.65 -17.51 25.62
C SER A 118 -25.61 -18.40 26.32
N GLU A 119 -26.02 -19.53 26.91
CA GLU A 119 -25.13 -20.53 27.52
C GLU A 119 -24.58 -21.55 26.51
N SER A 120 -25.16 -21.61 25.31
CA SER A 120 -24.68 -22.48 24.22
C SER A 120 -23.48 -21.89 23.54
N SER A 121 -22.54 -22.71 23.10
CA SER A 121 -21.44 -22.30 22.25
C SER A 121 -21.83 -22.09 20.78
N ASP A 122 -23.05 -22.48 20.41
CA ASP A 122 -23.59 -22.39 19.05
C ASP A 122 -23.93 -20.92 18.68
N THR A 123 -23.45 -20.45 17.54
CA THR A 123 -23.63 -19.08 17.06
C THR A 123 -24.73 -18.95 15.98
N ASP A 124 -25.36 -20.06 15.54
CA ASP A 124 -26.33 -20.08 14.45
C ASP A 124 -27.67 -19.41 14.81
N ILE A 125 -28.02 -18.34 14.11
CA ILE A 125 -29.31 -17.65 14.23
C ILE A 125 -30.43 -18.47 13.62
N ALA A 126 -30.19 -19.19 12.52
CA ALA A 126 -31.23 -19.98 11.84
C ALA A 126 -31.74 -21.09 12.77
N LEU A 127 -30.86 -21.73 13.54
CA LEU A 127 -31.22 -22.69 14.57
C LEU A 127 -32.16 -22.06 15.62
N ARG A 128 -31.85 -20.86 16.10
CA ARG A 128 -32.66 -20.14 17.10
C ARG A 128 -34.06 -19.82 16.57
N ILE A 129 -34.17 -19.37 15.34
CA ILE A 129 -35.46 -19.07 14.71
C ILE A 129 -36.25 -20.35 14.48
N SER A 130 -35.62 -21.45 14.10
CA SER A 130 -36.24 -22.77 13.96
C SER A 130 -36.85 -23.25 15.28
N ILE A 131 -36.10 -23.06 16.39
CA ILE A 131 -36.57 -23.37 17.76
C ILE A 131 -37.78 -22.48 18.11
N LEU A 132 -37.69 -21.17 17.92
CA LEU A 132 -38.79 -20.21 18.16
C LEU A 132 -40.09 -20.65 17.43
N ARG A 133 -39.96 -20.93 16.13
CA ARG A 133 -41.10 -21.37 15.30
C ARG A 133 -41.68 -22.71 15.76
N SER A 134 -40.82 -23.66 16.15
CA SER A 134 -41.24 -24.95 16.70
C SER A 134 -42.01 -24.82 18.03
N LEU A 135 -41.49 -23.99 18.94
CA LEU A 135 -42.14 -23.74 20.23
C LEU A 135 -43.47 -22.99 20.08
N ARG A 136 -43.56 -22.09 19.11
CA ARG A 136 -44.79 -21.36 18.75
C ARG A 136 -45.87 -22.31 18.27
N ARG A 137 -45.54 -23.27 17.39
CA ARG A 137 -46.47 -24.34 16.96
C ARG A 137 -46.96 -25.21 18.10
N LYS A 138 -46.11 -25.46 19.12
CA LYS A 138 -46.44 -26.27 20.28
C LYS A 138 -47.11 -25.47 21.42
N SER A 139 -47.30 -24.17 21.24
CA SER A 139 -47.82 -23.24 22.25
C SER A 139 -47.07 -23.31 23.61
N ASN A 140 -45.81 -23.64 23.59
CA ASN A 140 -44.96 -23.77 24.81
C ASN A 140 -43.68 -22.89 24.64
N LEU A 141 -43.83 -21.61 24.87
CA LEU A 141 -42.78 -20.63 24.60
C LEU A 141 -41.75 -20.45 25.73
N GLY A 142 -42.12 -20.70 27.00
CA GLY A 142 -41.21 -20.53 28.13
C GLY A 142 -40.42 -19.21 28.08
N ARG A 143 -39.10 -19.31 28.13
CA ARG A 143 -38.18 -18.15 28.08
C ARG A 143 -38.19 -17.44 26.70
N TRP A 144 -38.79 -18.01 25.65
CA TRP A 144 -38.93 -17.42 24.32
C TRP A 144 -40.18 -16.53 24.19
N ASN A 145 -41.04 -16.47 25.22
CA ASN A 145 -42.30 -15.76 25.18
C ASN A 145 -42.13 -14.27 24.80
N ARG A 146 -41.15 -13.60 25.39
CA ARG A 146 -40.91 -12.17 25.13
C ARG A 146 -40.52 -11.92 23.67
N ILE A 147 -39.61 -12.75 23.14
CA ILE A 147 -39.21 -12.70 21.71
C ILE A 147 -40.41 -12.94 20.81
N ALA A 148 -41.27 -13.92 21.10
CA ALA A 148 -42.47 -14.20 20.31
C ALA A 148 -43.46 -13.02 20.32
N GLN A 149 -43.63 -12.34 21.46
CA GLN A 149 -44.45 -11.14 21.59
C GLN A 149 -43.93 -9.97 20.75
N ILE A 150 -42.64 -9.65 20.81
CA ILE A 150 -42.03 -8.60 20.02
C ILE A 150 -42.14 -8.90 18.53
N ALA A 151 -41.88 -10.16 18.11
CA ALA A 151 -42.05 -10.56 16.73
C ALA A 151 -43.52 -10.41 16.26
N GLN A 152 -44.48 -10.68 17.15
CA GLN A 152 -45.91 -10.48 16.85
C GLN A 152 -46.26 -9.00 16.71
N GLU A 153 -45.71 -8.11 17.55
CA GLU A 153 -45.87 -6.67 17.44
C GLU A 153 -45.34 -6.11 16.13
N TYR A 154 -44.15 -6.51 15.72
CA TYR A 154 -43.56 -6.10 14.44
C TYR A 154 -44.40 -6.59 13.26
N ARG A 155 -44.85 -7.87 13.26
CA ARG A 155 -45.75 -8.38 12.22
C ARG A 155 -47.06 -7.62 12.14
N ARG A 156 -47.62 -7.22 13.32
CA ARG A 156 -48.84 -6.43 13.37
C ARG A 156 -48.67 -5.04 12.75
N MET A 157 -47.54 -4.34 13.09
CA MET A 157 -47.21 -3.05 12.50
C MET A 157 -47.05 -3.13 10.98
N LEU A 158 -46.41 -4.16 10.50
CA LEU A 158 -46.18 -4.38 9.07
C LEU A 158 -47.34 -5.07 8.35
N ARG A 159 -48.40 -5.42 9.06
CA ARG A 159 -49.59 -6.15 8.55
C ARG A 159 -49.27 -7.48 7.88
N ILE A 160 -48.34 -8.21 8.46
CA ILE A 160 -47.86 -9.52 7.95
C ILE A 160 -48.39 -10.65 8.83
N LYS A 161 -48.80 -11.77 8.19
CA LYS A 161 -49.19 -12.99 8.89
C LYS A 161 -47.97 -13.70 9.51
N GLU A 162 -48.25 -14.46 10.53
CA GLU A 162 -47.26 -15.35 11.14
C GLU A 162 -46.85 -16.46 10.17
N ASP A 163 -45.56 -16.74 10.11
CA ASP A 163 -44.97 -17.84 9.38
C ASP A 163 -44.21 -18.75 10.36
N ASN A 164 -44.57 -20.04 10.35
CA ASN A 164 -43.96 -21.09 11.14
C ASN A 164 -43.38 -22.21 10.25
N GLY A 165 -43.12 -21.93 8.95
CA GLY A 165 -42.48 -22.85 8.01
C GLY A 165 -41.00 -23.11 8.36
N GLU A 166 -40.36 -23.90 7.51
CA GLU A 166 -38.92 -24.15 7.59
C GLU A 166 -38.14 -22.85 7.45
N VAL A 167 -36.96 -22.79 8.08
CA VAL A 167 -36.09 -21.64 8.07
C VAL A 167 -34.93 -21.95 7.12
N ASP A 168 -34.82 -21.16 6.08
CA ASP A 168 -33.63 -21.18 5.21
C ASP A 168 -32.51 -20.37 5.87
N ALA A 169 -31.40 -21.03 6.15
CA ALA A 169 -30.27 -20.42 6.83
C ALA A 169 -29.57 -19.34 5.96
N GLU A 170 -29.48 -19.53 4.64
CA GLU A 170 -28.93 -18.53 3.72
C GLU A 170 -29.81 -17.28 3.67
N GLU A 171 -31.14 -17.45 3.72
CA GLU A 171 -32.09 -16.32 3.76
C GLU A 171 -31.94 -15.51 5.07
N VAL A 172 -31.74 -16.20 6.21
CA VAL A 172 -31.39 -15.54 7.48
C VAL A 172 -30.12 -14.72 7.32
N GLY A 173 -29.07 -15.29 6.73
CA GLY A 173 -27.81 -14.59 6.48
C GLY A 173 -27.98 -13.38 5.57
N ASN A 174 -28.77 -13.50 4.51
CA ASN A 174 -29.06 -12.39 3.58
C ASN A 174 -29.81 -11.23 4.27
N LEU A 175 -30.73 -11.53 5.18
CA LEU A 175 -31.42 -10.51 5.98
C LEU A 175 -30.48 -9.81 6.94
N ILE A 176 -29.59 -10.56 7.61
CA ILE A 176 -28.56 -9.99 8.50
C ILE A 176 -27.57 -9.15 7.71
N ALA A 177 -27.14 -9.59 6.53
CA ALA A 177 -26.23 -8.83 5.66
C ALA A 177 -26.83 -7.46 5.25
N GLN A 178 -28.14 -7.33 5.14
CA GLN A 178 -28.80 -6.06 4.87
C GLN A 178 -28.79 -5.11 6.08
N ALA A 179 -28.83 -5.66 7.31
CA ALA A 179 -28.76 -4.89 8.53
C ALA A 179 -27.30 -4.49 8.88
N TYR A 180 -26.36 -5.39 8.58
CA TYR A 180 -24.95 -5.27 8.96
C TYR A 180 -24.00 -5.52 7.77
N PRO A 181 -24.06 -4.72 6.68
CA PRO A 181 -23.26 -4.95 5.48
C PRO A 181 -21.76 -4.93 5.75
N GLU A 182 -21.29 -4.15 6.70
CA GLU A 182 -19.89 -4.08 7.10
C GLU A 182 -19.40 -5.29 7.92
N ARG A 183 -20.33 -6.15 8.37
CA ARG A 183 -20.05 -7.37 9.15
C ARG A 183 -20.25 -8.66 8.35
N ILE A 184 -20.43 -8.57 7.03
CA ILE A 184 -20.28 -9.72 6.14
C ILE A 184 -18.83 -10.16 6.24
N ALA A 185 -18.58 -11.46 6.42
CA ALA A 185 -17.23 -11.94 6.66
C ALA A 185 -16.91 -13.20 5.84
N ARG A 186 -15.69 -13.29 5.37
CA ARG A 186 -15.13 -14.42 4.62
C ARG A 186 -14.13 -15.17 5.48
N ALA A 187 -14.18 -16.51 5.41
CA ALA A 187 -13.20 -17.36 6.07
C ALA A 187 -11.79 -17.09 5.56
N LEU A 188 -10.85 -16.96 6.50
CA LEU A 188 -9.41 -16.84 6.22
C LEU A 188 -8.73 -18.20 6.22
N ASP A 189 -9.29 -19.13 7.00
CA ASP A 189 -8.79 -20.49 7.19
C ASP A 189 -9.96 -21.43 7.58
N ASN A 190 -9.68 -22.72 7.66
CA ASN A 190 -10.64 -23.74 8.07
C ASN A 190 -10.73 -23.88 9.60
N ILE A 191 -10.32 -22.86 10.37
CA ILE A 191 -10.18 -22.92 11.84
C ILE A 191 -11.13 -21.94 12.53
N GLY A 192 -12.05 -21.33 11.77
CA GLY A 192 -13.03 -20.38 12.32
C GLY A 192 -12.54 -18.93 12.40
N ASN A 193 -11.45 -18.55 11.73
CA ASN A 193 -11.06 -17.16 11.58
C ASN A 193 -11.71 -16.55 10.33
N PHE A 194 -12.28 -15.36 10.49
CA PHE A 194 -12.98 -14.65 9.42
C PHE A 194 -12.49 -13.21 9.31
N ARG A 195 -12.49 -12.68 8.09
CA ARG A 195 -12.26 -11.27 7.81
C ARG A 195 -13.57 -10.61 7.42
N MET A 196 -13.94 -9.53 8.10
CA MET A 196 -15.14 -8.76 7.82
C MET A 196 -14.95 -7.76 6.68
N ALA A 197 -16.05 -7.33 6.09
CA ALA A 197 -16.08 -6.31 5.03
C ALA A 197 -15.47 -4.96 5.45
N ASN A 198 -15.49 -4.61 6.73
CA ASN A 198 -14.77 -3.45 7.27
C ASN A 198 -13.24 -3.66 7.40
N GLY A 199 -12.75 -4.88 7.20
CA GLY A 199 -11.34 -5.26 7.26
C GLY A 199 -10.88 -5.85 8.59
N ASN A 200 -11.72 -5.84 9.64
CA ASN A 200 -11.37 -6.42 10.94
C ASN A 200 -11.45 -7.95 10.90
N THR A 201 -10.68 -8.60 11.77
CA THR A 201 -10.69 -10.06 11.91
C THR A 201 -11.46 -10.47 13.15
N VAL A 202 -12.28 -11.52 12.99
CA VAL A 202 -13.08 -12.12 14.06
C VAL A 202 -12.89 -13.62 14.08
N PHE A 203 -13.34 -14.27 15.17
CA PHE A 203 -13.27 -15.72 15.26
C PHE A 203 -14.56 -16.33 15.82
N ILE A 204 -14.81 -17.57 15.40
CA ILE A 204 -15.82 -18.48 15.92
C ILE A 204 -15.09 -19.68 16.50
N ASP A 205 -15.62 -20.28 17.57
CA ASP A 205 -15.04 -21.48 18.16
C ASP A 205 -15.03 -22.62 17.13
N LYS A 206 -13.95 -23.39 17.09
CA LYS A 206 -13.78 -24.51 16.15
C LYS A 206 -14.83 -25.60 16.28
N SER A 207 -15.42 -25.74 17.46
CA SER A 207 -16.48 -26.71 17.74
C SER A 207 -17.84 -26.28 17.18
N ASP A 208 -17.99 -25.04 16.77
CA ASP A 208 -19.23 -24.49 16.19
C ASP A 208 -19.31 -24.84 14.71
N ALA A 209 -20.49 -25.27 14.24
CA ALA A 209 -20.74 -25.61 12.85
C ALA A 209 -20.51 -24.41 11.89
N MET A 210 -20.71 -23.17 12.38
CA MET A 210 -20.47 -21.95 11.60
C MET A 210 -18.99 -21.72 11.30
N SER A 211 -18.06 -22.33 12.04
CA SER A 211 -16.62 -22.21 11.82
C SER A 211 -16.15 -22.76 10.45
N ALA A 212 -16.92 -23.68 9.85
CA ALA A 212 -16.66 -24.31 8.56
C ALA A 212 -17.28 -23.57 7.37
N GLN A 213 -18.06 -22.52 7.59
CA GLN A 213 -18.71 -21.77 6.51
C GLN A 213 -17.69 -20.88 5.78
N GLU A 214 -17.79 -20.77 4.45
CA GLU A 214 -16.93 -19.87 3.68
C GLU A 214 -17.33 -18.40 3.90
N TRP A 215 -18.63 -18.12 3.97
CA TRP A 215 -19.16 -16.78 4.14
C TRP A 215 -20.25 -16.75 5.21
N ILE A 216 -20.18 -15.76 6.08
CA ILE A 216 -21.15 -15.54 7.15
C ILE A 216 -21.55 -14.06 7.24
N ALA A 217 -22.77 -13.81 7.68
CA ALA A 217 -23.23 -12.49 8.10
C ALA A 217 -23.34 -12.47 9.63
N ILE A 218 -22.70 -11.49 10.27
CA ILE A 218 -22.54 -11.42 11.73
C ILE A 218 -23.50 -10.39 12.31
N ALA A 219 -24.41 -10.82 13.18
CA ALA A 219 -25.32 -9.92 13.88
C ALA A 219 -24.74 -9.42 15.22
N SER A 220 -24.08 -10.31 15.99
CA SER A 220 -23.52 -9.96 17.30
C SER A 220 -22.08 -10.43 17.43
N LEU A 221 -21.23 -9.53 17.91
CA LEU A 221 -19.82 -9.78 18.17
C LEU A 221 -19.35 -8.93 19.35
N ASN A 222 -18.31 -9.38 20.05
CA ASN A 222 -17.55 -8.55 20.98
C ASN A 222 -16.40 -7.91 20.21
N SER A 223 -16.38 -6.58 20.15
CA SER A 223 -15.21 -5.87 19.62
C SER A 223 -14.12 -5.94 20.69
N ALA A 224 -13.09 -6.74 20.50
CA ALA A 224 -11.82 -6.47 21.13
C ALA A 224 -11.44 -5.05 20.70
N SER A 225 -11.34 -4.12 21.65
CA SER A 225 -11.20 -2.68 21.46
C SER A 225 -10.15 -2.34 20.40
N CYS A 226 -10.60 -2.04 19.18
CA CYS A 226 -9.85 -1.21 18.24
C CYS A 226 -10.16 0.25 18.53
N ASN A 227 -9.79 0.71 19.71
CA ASN A 227 -9.68 2.14 20.04
C ASN A 227 -8.20 2.48 20.18
N GLU A 228 -7.51 2.59 19.06
CA GLU A 228 -6.43 3.56 18.94
C GLU A 228 -7.07 4.86 18.44
N SER A 229 -7.40 5.68 19.37
CA SER A 229 -7.43 7.15 19.44
C SER A 229 -8.68 7.65 20.15
N ALA A 230 -8.62 7.72 21.44
CA ALA A 230 -8.93 8.84 22.32
C ALA A 230 -9.07 8.37 23.78
N SER A 231 -8.15 8.87 24.60
CA SER A 231 -8.18 8.93 26.07
C SER A 231 -8.19 7.60 26.86
N GLY A 232 -7.09 7.44 27.54
CA GLY A 232 -6.66 6.46 28.48
C GLY A 232 -7.64 5.88 29.51
N LYS A 233 -7.24 4.68 29.89
CA LYS A 233 -7.60 3.80 30.99
C LYS A 233 -8.60 2.70 30.63
N SER A 234 -8.01 1.58 30.16
CA SER A 234 -8.63 0.27 30.18
C SER A 234 -8.77 -0.26 31.59
N VAL A 235 -9.98 -0.59 31.99
CA VAL A 235 -10.22 -1.50 33.12
C VAL A 235 -10.00 -2.93 32.63
N SER A 236 -8.89 -3.52 33.05
CA SER A 236 -8.49 -4.88 32.76
C SER A 236 -9.34 -5.83 33.64
N THR A 237 -10.32 -6.49 33.03
CA THR A 237 -10.86 -7.74 33.58
C THR A 237 -9.99 -8.89 33.05
N LYS A 238 -9.14 -9.43 33.94
CA LYS A 238 -8.39 -10.66 33.71
C LYS A 238 -9.37 -11.83 33.58
N SER A 239 -9.55 -12.35 32.37
CA SER A 239 -10.05 -13.73 32.19
C SER A 239 -8.86 -14.63 31.92
N THR A 240 -8.60 -15.46 32.94
CA THR A 240 -7.70 -16.59 32.90
C THR A 240 -8.26 -17.69 32.02
N SER A 241 -7.73 -17.84 30.82
CA SER A 241 -7.48 -19.12 30.14
C SER A 241 -6.72 -18.86 28.84
N GLY A 242 -5.57 -19.53 28.73
CA GLY A 242 -4.62 -19.33 27.64
C GLY A 242 -5.19 -19.78 26.29
N ASN A 243 -5.15 -18.84 25.37
CA ASN A 243 -4.87 -19.04 23.95
C ASN A 243 -4.64 -17.65 23.36
N ASP A 244 -3.55 -17.52 22.66
CA ASP A 244 -3.04 -16.29 22.07
C ASP A 244 -4.00 -15.78 20.98
N THR A 245 -5.08 -15.05 21.36
CA THR A 245 -6.04 -14.40 20.46
C THR A 245 -5.81 -12.89 20.48
N GLY A 246 -4.60 -12.47 20.12
CA GLY A 246 -4.27 -11.05 20.03
C GLY A 246 -5.30 -10.27 19.21
N GLY A 247 -6.15 -9.47 19.88
CA GLY A 247 -6.95 -8.40 19.26
C GLY A 247 -8.13 -8.82 18.38
N LYS A 248 -8.52 -10.11 18.31
CA LYS A 248 -9.63 -10.58 17.47
C LYS A 248 -10.98 -10.52 18.20
N GLY A 249 -12.01 -10.02 17.55
CA GLY A 249 -13.37 -10.03 18.09
C GLY A 249 -13.97 -11.45 18.10
N LYS A 250 -14.72 -11.83 19.16
CA LYS A 250 -15.47 -13.09 19.20
C LYS A 250 -16.88 -12.89 18.64
N VAL A 251 -17.30 -13.79 17.74
CA VAL A 251 -18.66 -13.82 17.20
C VAL A 251 -19.59 -14.56 18.17
N PHE A 252 -20.78 -14.01 18.40
CA PHE A 252 -21.82 -14.63 19.23
C PHE A 252 -23.02 -15.09 18.44
N LEU A 253 -23.41 -14.30 17.40
CA LEU A 253 -24.55 -14.61 16.56
C LEU A 253 -24.21 -14.34 15.09
N CYS A 254 -24.38 -15.32 14.23
CA CYS A 254 -24.19 -15.22 12.81
C CYS A 254 -25.10 -16.20 12.05
N ALA A 255 -25.10 -16.08 10.73
CA ALA A 255 -25.73 -17.04 9.82
C ALA A 255 -24.92 -17.18 8.53
N PRO A 256 -24.97 -18.33 7.83
CA PRO A 256 -24.33 -18.49 6.53
C PRO A 256 -24.98 -17.57 5.49
N VAL A 257 -24.21 -17.09 4.51
CA VAL A 257 -24.72 -16.22 3.46
C VAL A 257 -24.23 -16.67 2.09
N ALA A 258 -25.13 -16.65 1.11
CA ALA A 258 -24.77 -16.93 -0.27
C ALA A 258 -24.23 -15.66 -0.94
N VAL A 259 -22.97 -15.70 -1.36
CA VAL A 259 -22.30 -14.54 -2.00
C VAL A 259 -23.03 -14.03 -3.24
N ARG A 260 -23.66 -14.92 -4.00
CA ARG A 260 -24.44 -14.59 -5.21
C ARG A 260 -25.58 -13.58 -4.97
N ASP A 261 -26.09 -13.55 -3.73
CA ASP A 261 -27.25 -12.72 -3.35
C ASP A 261 -26.83 -11.39 -2.71
N LEU A 262 -25.52 -11.18 -2.51
CA LEU A 262 -24.98 -9.98 -1.89
C LEU A 262 -24.69 -8.88 -2.92
N PRO A 263 -25.01 -7.62 -2.62
CA PRO A 263 -24.59 -6.51 -3.46
C PRO A 263 -23.07 -6.34 -3.39
N PHE A 264 -22.44 -6.24 -4.55
CA PHE A 264 -21.01 -5.93 -4.68
C PHE A 264 -20.80 -4.64 -5.45
N THR A 265 -19.62 -4.07 -5.31
CA THR A 265 -19.14 -2.94 -6.10
C THR A 265 -18.01 -3.40 -7.00
N GLU A 266 -17.99 -2.90 -8.24
CA GLU A 266 -16.88 -3.10 -9.16
C GLU A 266 -15.85 -2.01 -8.91
N VAL A 267 -14.61 -2.41 -8.66
CA VAL A 267 -13.50 -1.51 -8.39
C VAL A 267 -12.31 -1.89 -9.26
N GLU A 268 -11.84 -0.93 -10.04
CA GLU A 268 -10.57 -1.09 -10.75
C GLU A 268 -9.41 -1.07 -9.76
N ASN A 269 -8.70 -2.19 -9.64
CA ASN A 269 -7.47 -2.29 -8.89
C ASN A 269 -6.28 -2.37 -9.85
N ILE A 270 -5.56 -1.27 -9.95
CA ILE A 270 -4.32 -1.18 -10.73
C ILE A 270 -3.19 -0.95 -9.73
N SER A 271 -2.23 -1.85 -9.69
CA SER A 271 -1.13 -1.80 -8.74
C SER A 271 0.14 -2.41 -9.33
N TRP A 272 1.29 -1.97 -8.85
CA TRP A 272 2.56 -2.58 -9.17
C TRP A 272 2.78 -3.84 -8.33
N ASP A 273 3.03 -4.97 -8.99
CA ASP A 273 3.43 -6.22 -8.33
C ASP A 273 4.95 -6.38 -8.40
N SER A 274 5.65 -6.04 -7.31
CA SER A 274 7.13 -6.12 -7.24
C SER A 274 7.66 -7.55 -7.40
N LYS A 275 6.86 -8.58 -7.07
CA LYS A 275 7.28 -9.98 -7.22
C LYS A 275 7.15 -10.46 -8.67
N ALA A 276 6.05 -10.10 -9.32
CA ALA A 276 5.82 -10.42 -10.72
C ALA A 276 6.59 -9.48 -11.67
N GLY A 277 7.02 -8.30 -11.19
CA GLY A 277 7.71 -7.30 -11.99
C GLY A 277 6.83 -6.69 -13.08
N MET A 278 5.55 -6.51 -12.80
CA MET A 278 4.57 -5.98 -13.75
C MET A 278 3.42 -5.25 -13.07
N VAL A 279 2.75 -4.40 -13.82
CA VAL A 279 1.50 -3.76 -13.38
C VAL A 279 0.39 -4.80 -13.43
N LYS A 280 -0.25 -5.03 -12.29
CA LYS A 280 -1.44 -5.87 -12.17
C LYS A 280 -2.68 -5.00 -12.36
N MET A 281 -3.48 -5.32 -13.36
CA MET A 281 -4.70 -4.61 -13.71
C MET A 281 -5.89 -5.55 -13.57
N GLN A 282 -6.77 -5.29 -12.62
CA GLN A 282 -7.90 -6.17 -12.33
C GLN A 282 -9.15 -5.36 -12.03
N MET A 283 -10.29 -5.82 -12.56
CA MET A 283 -11.61 -5.46 -12.06
C MET A 283 -11.92 -6.39 -10.90
N GLU A 284 -12.09 -5.85 -9.73
CA GLU A 284 -12.43 -6.59 -8.53
C GLU A 284 -13.88 -6.37 -8.15
N HIS A 285 -14.62 -7.45 -7.92
CA HIS A 285 -15.91 -7.40 -7.27
C HIS A 285 -15.69 -7.42 -5.76
N ARG A 286 -16.11 -6.37 -5.08
CA ARG A 286 -15.86 -6.19 -3.65
C ARG A 286 -17.12 -6.01 -2.83
N ILE A 287 -17.08 -6.56 -1.61
CA ILE A 287 -17.99 -6.20 -0.52
C ILE A 287 -17.15 -5.48 0.53
N GLY A 288 -17.22 -4.16 0.56
CA GLY A 288 -16.31 -3.36 1.38
C GLY A 288 -14.84 -3.62 1.03
N LYS A 289 -14.07 -4.14 1.99
CA LYS A 289 -12.65 -4.51 1.79
C LYS A 289 -12.43 -5.96 1.34
N LEU A 290 -13.48 -6.76 1.24
CA LEU A 290 -13.40 -8.15 0.80
C LEU A 290 -13.47 -8.24 -0.72
N VAL A 291 -12.52 -8.93 -1.33
CA VAL A 291 -12.54 -9.27 -2.75
C VAL A 291 -13.27 -10.60 -2.91
N ILE A 292 -14.33 -10.61 -3.67
CA ILE A 292 -15.12 -11.82 -4.02
C ILE A 292 -14.39 -12.56 -5.13
N ASP A 293 -14.22 -11.88 -6.25
CA ASP A 293 -13.48 -12.35 -7.41
C ASP A 293 -12.72 -11.19 -8.09
N SER A 294 -11.86 -11.52 -9.03
CA SER A 294 -11.14 -10.52 -9.83
C SER A 294 -10.97 -11.02 -11.25
N LYS A 295 -11.16 -10.11 -12.22
CA LYS A 295 -10.98 -10.38 -13.65
C LYS A 295 -9.90 -9.44 -14.19
N PRO A 296 -8.96 -9.92 -15.03
CA PRO A 296 -7.96 -9.06 -15.66
C PRO A 296 -8.64 -8.04 -16.58
N ILE A 297 -8.18 -6.78 -16.54
CA ILE A 297 -8.59 -5.73 -17.45
C ILE A 297 -7.47 -5.50 -18.48
N GLN A 298 -7.84 -5.25 -19.74
CA GLN A 298 -6.87 -5.00 -20.82
C GLN A 298 -6.60 -3.51 -21.02
N ASN A 299 -7.56 -2.65 -20.72
CA ASN A 299 -7.48 -1.21 -20.91
C ASN A 299 -7.59 -0.49 -19.58
N ALA A 300 -6.54 0.21 -19.22
CA ALA A 300 -6.52 1.11 -18.06
C ALA A 300 -6.17 2.53 -18.52
N ASP A 301 -6.53 3.51 -17.73
CA ASP A 301 -6.15 4.90 -17.99
C ASP A 301 -4.63 5.06 -18.03
N LYS A 302 -4.12 5.64 -19.12
CA LYS A 302 -2.67 5.80 -19.37
C LYS A 302 -1.99 6.60 -18.26
N GLN A 303 -2.58 7.72 -17.84
CA GLN A 303 -1.99 8.56 -16.82
C GLN A 303 -1.88 7.81 -15.49
N ARG A 304 -2.90 7.05 -15.13
CA ARG A 304 -2.90 6.24 -13.91
C ARG A 304 -1.82 5.14 -13.93
N LEU A 305 -1.58 4.51 -15.09
CA LEU A 305 -0.49 3.55 -15.26
C LEU A 305 0.88 4.21 -15.05
N ILE A 306 1.10 5.36 -15.68
CA ILE A 306 2.34 6.14 -15.55
C ILE A 306 2.59 6.50 -14.09
N ASP A 307 1.59 7.01 -13.37
CA ASP A 307 1.69 7.42 -11.97
C ASP A 307 2.06 6.24 -11.06
N ILE A 308 1.46 5.07 -11.31
CA ILE A 308 1.76 3.84 -10.56
C ILE A 308 3.20 3.40 -10.82
N ILE A 309 3.66 3.43 -12.07
CA ILE A 309 5.02 3.05 -12.45
C ILE A 309 6.04 4.02 -11.85
N CYS A 310 5.80 5.32 -11.93
CA CYS A 310 6.66 6.33 -11.31
C CYS A 310 6.73 6.18 -9.79
N THR A 311 5.61 5.83 -9.16
CA THR A 311 5.58 5.53 -7.71
C THR A 311 6.36 4.25 -7.39
N ALA A 312 6.23 3.22 -8.21
CA ALA A 312 7.00 1.99 -8.07
C ALA A 312 8.50 2.20 -8.30
N ALA A 313 8.88 3.05 -9.27
CA ALA A 313 10.27 3.37 -9.57
C ALA A 313 11.01 3.99 -8.38
N ARG A 314 10.35 4.75 -7.53
CA ARG A 314 10.95 5.29 -6.28
C ARG A 314 11.40 4.19 -5.33
N LYS A 315 10.71 3.06 -5.31
CA LYS A 315 10.96 1.95 -4.41
C LYS A 315 11.78 0.83 -5.04
N ASP A 316 11.41 0.43 -6.25
CA ASP A 316 11.92 -0.75 -6.94
C ASP A 316 12.82 -0.41 -8.14
N GLY A 317 13.10 0.89 -8.39
CA GLY A 317 13.72 1.39 -9.60
C GLY A 317 15.08 0.78 -9.94
N LEU A 318 15.86 0.35 -8.93
CA LEU A 318 17.13 -0.36 -9.16
C LEU A 318 16.94 -1.68 -9.91
N SER A 319 15.82 -2.35 -9.71
CA SER A 319 15.49 -3.62 -10.39
C SER A 319 14.69 -3.42 -11.67
N MET A 320 14.00 -2.27 -11.79
CA MET A 320 13.13 -1.96 -12.93
C MET A 320 13.91 -1.58 -14.19
N PHE A 321 15.04 -0.91 -14.04
CA PHE A 321 15.84 -0.37 -15.15
C PHE A 321 17.22 -1.01 -15.20
N ASP A 322 17.90 -0.87 -16.36
CA ASP A 322 19.26 -1.36 -16.55
C ASP A 322 20.30 -0.30 -16.10
N TRP A 323 20.62 -0.29 -14.81
CA TRP A 323 21.64 0.58 -14.21
C TRP A 323 23.05 0.02 -14.44
N ASN A 324 23.45 -0.02 -15.72
CA ASN A 324 24.75 -0.58 -16.14
C ASN A 324 25.92 0.35 -15.78
N GLU A 325 27.13 -0.14 -16.08
CA GLU A 325 28.36 0.59 -15.77
C GLU A 325 28.49 1.94 -16.54
N ASN A 326 27.90 2.04 -17.73
CA ASN A 326 27.94 3.29 -18.50
C ASN A 326 27.17 4.39 -17.79
N ILE A 327 26.01 4.08 -17.21
CA ILE A 327 25.22 5.03 -16.41
C ILE A 327 26.00 5.48 -15.17
N GLN A 328 26.62 4.54 -14.47
CA GLN A 328 27.46 4.89 -13.31
C GLN A 328 28.64 5.78 -13.69
N ARG A 329 29.24 5.56 -14.85
CA ARG A 329 30.32 6.42 -15.39
C ARG A 329 29.79 7.81 -15.72
N LEU A 330 28.62 7.90 -16.37
CA LEU A 330 27.95 9.16 -16.65
C LEU A 330 27.70 9.95 -15.36
N GLN A 331 27.14 9.31 -14.35
CA GLN A 331 26.88 9.92 -13.04
C GLN A 331 28.16 10.44 -12.38
N ARG A 332 29.24 9.63 -12.36
CA ARG A 332 30.53 10.05 -11.80
C ARG A 332 31.14 11.23 -12.55
N ARG A 333 31.05 11.22 -13.89
CA ARG A 333 31.51 12.31 -14.76
C ARG A 333 30.78 13.60 -14.44
N ILE A 334 29.45 13.57 -14.37
CA ILE A 334 28.61 14.73 -14.04
C ILE A 334 28.93 15.24 -12.63
N ALA A 335 28.99 14.33 -11.64
CA ALA A 335 29.32 14.68 -10.28
C ALA A 335 30.69 15.39 -10.16
N LYS A 336 31.69 14.94 -10.95
CA LYS A 336 33.01 15.55 -10.97
C LYS A 336 33.03 16.97 -11.56
N VAL A 337 32.23 17.20 -12.62
CA VAL A 337 32.05 18.55 -13.16
C VAL A 337 31.33 19.46 -12.18
N SER A 338 30.30 18.98 -11.49
CA SER A 338 29.60 19.74 -10.46
C SER A 338 30.50 20.09 -9.26
N GLU A 339 31.47 19.22 -8.92
CA GLU A 339 32.49 19.48 -7.90
C GLU A 339 33.47 20.58 -8.33
N TRP A 340 33.91 20.56 -9.59
CA TRP A 340 34.83 21.54 -10.13
C TRP A 340 34.19 22.91 -10.40
N HIS A 341 32.93 22.91 -10.82
CA HIS A 341 32.16 24.06 -11.30
C HIS A 341 30.77 24.12 -10.66
N PRO A 342 30.68 24.43 -9.34
CA PRO A 342 29.38 24.58 -8.67
C PRO A 342 28.50 25.66 -9.29
N GLU A 343 29.11 26.67 -9.94
CA GLU A 343 28.45 27.77 -10.64
C GLU A 343 27.60 27.31 -11.84
N LEU A 344 27.86 26.13 -12.38
CA LEU A 344 27.04 25.54 -13.47
C LEU A 344 25.68 25.05 -13.00
N GLU A 345 25.47 24.94 -11.67
CA GLU A 345 24.22 24.49 -11.09
C GLU A 345 23.66 23.22 -11.78
N ILE A 346 24.53 22.23 -12.02
CA ILE A 346 24.12 20.95 -12.61
C ILE A 346 23.30 20.18 -11.58
N PRO A 347 22.10 19.64 -11.94
CA PRO A 347 21.31 18.84 -11.01
C PRO A 347 22.08 17.63 -10.45
N ASP A 348 21.70 17.19 -9.25
CA ASP A 348 22.25 15.96 -8.67
C ASP A 348 21.76 14.73 -9.44
N PHE A 349 22.70 14.05 -10.08
CA PHE A 349 22.47 12.83 -10.90
C PHE A 349 22.73 11.53 -10.11
N SER A 350 22.74 11.58 -8.76
CA SER A 350 22.77 10.36 -7.96
C SER A 350 21.53 9.49 -8.25
N THR A 351 21.70 8.17 -8.21
CA THR A 351 20.62 7.22 -8.47
C THR A 351 19.42 7.46 -7.55
N GLU A 352 19.68 7.78 -6.27
CA GLU A 352 18.63 8.08 -5.30
C GLU A 352 17.80 9.30 -5.72
N LYS A 353 18.48 10.37 -6.15
CA LYS A 353 17.80 11.60 -6.57
C LYS A 353 17.01 11.40 -7.84
N LEU A 354 17.58 10.71 -8.83
CA LEU A 354 16.89 10.38 -10.09
C LEU A 354 15.64 9.53 -9.85
N LEU A 355 15.71 8.54 -8.98
CA LEU A 355 14.55 7.70 -8.64
C LEU A 355 13.51 8.47 -7.82
N SER A 356 13.93 9.36 -6.92
CA SER A 356 12.98 10.21 -6.18
C SER A 356 12.21 11.16 -7.10
N ALA A 357 12.86 11.66 -8.16
CA ALA A 357 12.30 12.55 -9.18
C ALA A 357 11.74 11.80 -10.40
N ALA A 358 11.49 10.48 -10.29
CA ALA A 358 11.05 9.67 -11.43
C ALA A 358 9.78 10.19 -12.12
N ALA A 359 8.87 10.84 -11.38
CA ALA A 359 7.65 11.42 -11.93
C ALA A 359 7.91 12.57 -12.92
N ASP A 360 9.07 13.24 -12.85
CA ASP A 360 9.37 14.42 -13.66
C ASP A 360 9.96 14.05 -15.02
N TRP A 361 10.62 12.90 -15.14
CA TRP A 361 11.32 12.53 -16.36
C TRP A 361 10.88 11.19 -16.97
N LEU A 362 10.54 10.21 -16.15
CA LEU A 362 10.24 8.84 -16.59
C LEU A 362 9.01 8.75 -17.51
N PRO A 363 7.93 9.55 -17.34
CA PRO A 363 6.74 9.49 -18.19
C PRO A 363 7.03 9.60 -19.68
N PHE A 364 8.04 10.38 -20.06
CA PHE A 364 8.42 10.60 -21.46
C PHE A 364 8.97 9.35 -22.15
N TYR A 365 9.44 8.36 -21.39
CA TYR A 365 10.09 7.14 -21.88
C TYR A 365 9.26 5.87 -21.63
N LEU A 366 8.10 5.99 -20.98
CA LEU A 366 7.24 4.85 -20.65
C LEU A 366 6.29 4.44 -21.77
N GLU A 367 6.18 5.23 -22.85
CA GLU A 367 5.33 4.89 -23.99
C GLU A 367 6.14 4.34 -25.16
N ASP A 368 5.68 3.21 -25.70
CA ASP A 368 6.16 2.62 -26.95
C ASP A 368 4.97 2.33 -27.85
N ALA A 369 5.02 2.84 -29.08
CA ALA A 369 3.96 2.69 -30.09
C ALA A 369 2.54 3.05 -29.58
N GLY A 370 2.43 4.05 -28.71
CA GLY A 370 1.15 4.53 -28.15
C GLY A 370 0.61 3.69 -26.99
N ARG A 371 1.40 2.73 -26.49
CA ARG A 371 1.09 1.87 -25.36
C ARG A 371 2.07 2.13 -24.20
N VAL A 372 1.57 2.19 -22.97
CA VAL A 372 2.41 2.30 -21.77
C VAL A 372 3.07 0.96 -21.48
N MET A 373 4.37 0.96 -21.21
CA MET A 373 5.13 -0.20 -20.75
C MET A 373 4.65 -0.61 -19.38
N THR A 374 4.32 -1.88 -19.19
CA THR A 374 3.71 -2.37 -17.93
C THR A 374 4.56 -3.42 -17.21
N SER A 375 5.71 -3.78 -17.75
CA SER A 375 6.59 -4.82 -17.20
C SER A 375 8.05 -4.39 -17.12
N ILE A 376 8.80 -4.96 -16.18
CA ILE A 376 10.26 -4.77 -16.06
C ILE A 376 10.98 -5.14 -17.36
N SER A 377 10.53 -6.18 -18.05
CA SER A 377 11.14 -6.61 -19.31
C SER A 377 11.03 -5.57 -20.42
N GLU A 378 9.98 -4.77 -20.43
CA GLU A 378 9.81 -3.63 -21.34
C GLU A 378 10.66 -2.44 -20.88
N MET A 379 10.63 -2.11 -19.59
CA MET A 379 11.35 -0.96 -19.02
C MET A 379 12.88 -1.10 -19.12
N LYS A 380 13.43 -2.31 -19.06
CA LYS A 380 14.86 -2.56 -19.29
C LYS A 380 15.31 -2.31 -20.73
N LYS A 381 14.38 -2.13 -21.69
CA LYS A 381 14.72 -1.76 -23.06
C LYS A 381 14.91 -0.24 -23.24
N ILE A 382 14.52 0.56 -22.26
CA ILE A 382 14.71 2.01 -22.28
C ILE A 382 16.22 2.28 -22.30
N ASN A 383 16.67 3.10 -23.26
CA ASN A 383 18.04 3.61 -23.27
C ASN A 383 18.19 4.66 -22.17
N LEU A 384 18.49 4.15 -20.95
CA LEU A 384 18.53 4.98 -19.77
C LEU A 384 19.68 6.01 -19.83
N GLU A 385 20.79 5.69 -20.50
CA GLU A 385 21.93 6.61 -20.67
C GLU A 385 21.50 7.85 -21.48
N GLU A 386 20.82 7.65 -22.60
CA GLU A 386 20.29 8.72 -23.44
C GLU A 386 19.19 9.52 -22.72
N ALA A 387 18.28 8.81 -22.04
CA ALA A 387 17.21 9.43 -21.29
C ALA A 387 17.75 10.36 -20.18
N LEU A 388 18.74 9.90 -19.43
CA LEU A 388 19.36 10.70 -18.37
C LEU A 388 20.21 11.85 -18.92
N TRP A 389 20.93 11.64 -20.03
CA TRP A 389 21.68 12.70 -20.69
C TRP A 389 20.77 13.83 -21.17
N ALA A 390 19.61 13.49 -21.73
CA ALA A 390 18.61 14.46 -22.20
C ALA A 390 18.01 15.33 -21.08
N LEU A 391 18.13 14.95 -19.80
CA LEU A 391 17.69 15.79 -18.68
C LEU A 391 18.58 17.02 -18.45
N ILE A 392 19.79 17.00 -18.98
CA ILE A 392 20.73 18.11 -18.84
C ILE A 392 20.47 19.12 -19.96
N PRO A 393 20.32 20.43 -19.67
CA PRO A 393 20.21 21.45 -20.69
C PRO A 393 21.39 21.41 -21.69
N TYR A 394 21.11 21.66 -22.96
CA TYR A 394 22.09 21.47 -24.03
C TYR A 394 23.40 22.28 -23.84
N ASP A 395 23.28 23.52 -23.40
CA ASP A 395 24.42 24.36 -23.03
C ASP A 395 25.32 23.71 -21.97
N LYS A 396 24.72 23.13 -20.93
CA LYS A 396 25.44 22.41 -19.89
C LYS A 396 26.03 21.09 -20.39
N GLN A 397 25.38 20.40 -21.31
CA GLN A 397 25.95 19.21 -21.95
C GLN A 397 27.26 19.54 -22.66
N GLN A 398 27.32 20.67 -23.42
CA GLN A 398 28.53 21.12 -24.11
C GLN A 398 29.65 21.44 -23.09
N GLU A 399 29.32 22.10 -21.99
CA GLU A 399 30.29 22.40 -20.93
C GLU A 399 30.81 21.11 -20.28
N ILE A 400 29.96 20.15 -19.99
CA ILE A 400 30.37 18.84 -19.43
C ILE A 400 31.29 18.10 -20.43
N GLU A 401 31.01 18.15 -21.72
CA GLU A 401 31.86 17.50 -22.71
C GLU A 401 33.22 18.18 -22.85
N ARG A 402 33.26 19.49 -22.73
CA ARG A 402 34.50 20.29 -22.77
C ARG A 402 35.34 20.08 -21.52
N LEU A 403 34.74 20.17 -20.33
CA LEU A 403 35.44 20.10 -19.03
C LEU A 403 35.87 18.69 -18.67
N ALA A 404 35.04 17.72 -18.99
CA ALA A 404 35.23 16.31 -18.66
C ALA A 404 35.00 15.40 -19.88
N PRO A 405 35.93 15.40 -20.86
CA PRO A 405 35.77 14.55 -22.06
C PRO A 405 35.77 13.06 -21.67
N THR A 406 35.00 12.25 -22.40
CA THR A 406 34.92 10.80 -22.15
C THR A 406 36.17 10.04 -22.56
N HIS A 407 36.91 10.54 -23.53
CA HIS A 407 38.10 9.89 -24.10
C HIS A 407 39.17 10.93 -24.39
N LEU A 408 40.43 10.47 -24.30
CA LEU A 408 41.59 11.21 -24.72
C LEU A 408 42.28 10.47 -25.87
N ARG A 409 42.67 11.21 -26.91
CA ARG A 409 43.49 10.69 -27.99
C ARG A 409 44.96 10.78 -27.60
N VAL A 410 45.62 9.62 -27.51
CA VAL A 410 47.05 9.53 -27.17
C VAL A 410 47.93 9.51 -28.44
N PRO A 411 49.25 9.71 -28.36
CA PRO A 411 50.13 9.80 -29.57
C PRO A 411 50.04 8.60 -30.50
N SER A 412 49.75 7.41 -30.00
CA SER A 412 49.50 6.22 -30.87
C SER A 412 48.30 6.32 -31.74
N GLY A 413 47.47 7.37 -31.59
CA GLY A 413 46.16 7.54 -32.22
C GLY A 413 45.02 6.72 -31.62
N SER A 414 45.25 6.04 -30.50
CA SER A 414 44.18 5.38 -29.73
C SER A 414 43.37 6.37 -28.95
N ASN A 415 42.05 6.19 -28.93
CA ASN A 415 41.15 6.92 -28.03
C ASN A 415 41.00 6.11 -26.73
N ILE A 416 41.59 6.62 -25.66
CA ILE A 416 41.59 5.97 -24.34
C ILE A 416 40.55 6.64 -23.49
N ARG A 417 39.70 5.84 -22.84
CA ARG A 417 38.66 6.33 -21.95
C ARG A 417 39.23 6.90 -20.67
N ILE A 418 38.70 8.04 -20.23
CA ILE A 418 39.02 8.63 -18.95
C ILE A 418 38.01 8.12 -17.91
N ASP A 419 38.51 7.69 -16.74
CA ASP A 419 37.70 7.19 -15.64
C ASP A 419 37.61 8.24 -14.50
N TYR A 420 36.42 8.80 -14.30
CA TYR A 420 36.10 9.80 -13.28
C TYR A 420 35.64 9.11 -12.00
N ARG A 421 36.53 8.44 -11.27
CA ARG A 421 36.18 7.68 -10.07
C ARG A 421 35.73 8.59 -8.94
N GLN A 422 34.69 8.17 -8.25
CA GLN A 422 34.20 8.88 -7.06
C GLN A 422 35.27 8.81 -5.94
N GLY A 423 35.55 9.95 -5.29
CA GLY A 423 36.56 10.03 -4.20
C GLY A 423 38.01 10.03 -4.68
N ALA A 424 38.27 9.89 -5.99
CA ALA A 424 39.63 10.08 -6.50
C ALA A 424 39.93 11.61 -6.65
N GLU A 425 41.11 12.02 -6.26
CA GLU A 425 41.57 13.43 -6.41
C GLU A 425 41.65 13.84 -7.88
N ALA A 426 42.06 12.94 -8.77
CA ALA A 426 42.17 13.17 -10.19
C ALA A 426 41.53 12.05 -11.03
N PRO A 427 41.00 12.36 -12.24
CA PRO A 427 40.55 11.37 -13.19
C PRO A 427 41.72 10.49 -13.68
N ILE A 428 41.42 9.22 -13.97
CA ILE A 428 42.45 8.23 -14.27
C ILE A 428 42.45 7.93 -15.78
N LEU A 429 43.64 7.90 -16.38
CA LEU A 429 43.85 7.42 -17.75
C LEU A 429 44.70 6.15 -17.72
N SER A 430 44.05 5.00 -17.89
CA SER A 430 44.72 3.69 -17.96
C SER A 430 45.19 3.41 -19.39
N VAL A 431 46.46 3.56 -19.66
CA VAL A 431 47.01 3.50 -21.02
C VAL A 431 48.29 2.67 -21.04
N ARG A 432 48.51 1.89 -22.11
CA ARG A 432 49.80 1.18 -22.25
C ARG A 432 50.94 2.13 -22.43
N LEU A 433 52.02 1.91 -21.67
CA LEU A 433 53.23 2.76 -21.64
C LEU A 433 53.72 3.09 -23.07
N GLN A 434 53.70 2.12 -23.98
CA GLN A 434 54.15 2.27 -25.36
C GLN A 434 53.28 3.20 -26.21
N GLU A 435 52.05 3.45 -25.80
CA GLU A 435 51.12 4.36 -26.51
C GLU A 435 51.34 5.82 -26.11
N CYS A 436 52.14 6.06 -25.03
CA CYS A 436 52.46 7.36 -24.52
C CYS A 436 53.87 7.89 -24.97
N PHE A 437 54.62 7.09 -25.75
CA PHE A 437 55.93 7.62 -26.23
C PHE A 437 55.72 8.86 -27.06
N GLY A 438 56.62 9.84 -26.88
CA GLY A 438 56.53 11.18 -27.47
C GLY A 438 55.63 12.16 -26.70
N MET A 439 54.97 11.72 -25.62
CA MET A 439 54.17 12.58 -24.77
C MET A 439 55.05 13.20 -23.68
N THR A 440 55.32 14.50 -23.77
CA THR A 440 56.21 15.21 -22.84
C THR A 440 55.56 15.62 -21.57
N GLU A 441 54.27 15.98 -21.62
CA GLU A 441 53.53 16.50 -20.48
C GLU A 441 52.35 15.60 -20.12
N THR A 442 51.99 15.64 -18.84
CA THR A 442 50.79 14.97 -18.37
C THR A 442 49.55 15.62 -18.95
N PRO A 443 48.65 14.87 -19.65
CA PRO A 443 47.44 15.44 -20.19
C PRO A 443 46.51 15.94 -19.08
N THR A 444 45.76 16.99 -19.39
CA THR A 444 44.88 17.67 -18.45
C THR A 444 43.47 17.68 -18.96
N VAL A 445 42.53 17.82 -18.02
CA VAL A 445 41.08 18.08 -18.26
C VAL A 445 40.69 19.35 -17.49
N ASN A 446 39.44 19.73 -17.47
CA ASN A 446 38.96 20.90 -16.75
C ASN A 446 39.69 22.18 -17.18
N ASP A 447 39.76 22.45 -18.49
CA ASP A 447 40.44 23.59 -19.09
C ASP A 447 41.92 23.71 -18.65
N GLY A 448 42.57 22.60 -18.55
CA GLY A 448 43.98 22.56 -18.17
C GLY A 448 44.26 22.61 -16.65
N LYS A 449 43.24 22.77 -15.83
CA LYS A 449 43.39 22.90 -14.38
C LYS A 449 43.62 21.58 -13.64
N GLN A 450 43.17 20.45 -14.23
CA GLN A 450 43.20 19.15 -13.59
C GLN A 450 44.06 18.17 -14.38
N PRO A 451 45.30 17.85 -13.89
CA PRO A 451 46.12 16.80 -14.50
C PRO A 451 45.52 15.43 -14.27
N LEU A 452 45.60 14.56 -15.29
CA LEU A 452 45.14 13.17 -15.18
C LEU A 452 46.14 12.35 -14.37
N LEU A 453 45.62 11.38 -13.61
CA LEU A 453 46.44 10.32 -13.03
C LEU A 453 46.68 9.26 -14.12
N MET A 454 47.89 9.22 -14.64
CA MET A 454 48.32 8.26 -15.64
C MET A 454 48.56 6.89 -14.99
N GLU A 455 47.72 5.91 -15.28
CA GLU A 455 47.94 4.52 -14.96
C GLU A 455 48.61 3.85 -16.16
N LEU A 456 49.95 3.81 -16.11
CA LEU A 456 50.75 3.24 -17.18
C LEU A 456 50.68 1.70 -17.09
N LEU A 457 50.26 1.07 -18.19
CA LEU A 457 50.05 -0.36 -18.28
C LEU A 457 51.18 -1.04 -19.07
N SER A 458 51.52 -2.26 -18.68
CA SER A 458 52.34 -3.17 -19.49
C SER A 458 51.63 -3.57 -20.80
N PRO A 459 52.31 -4.16 -21.77
CA PRO A 459 51.68 -4.71 -22.97
C PRO A 459 50.57 -5.73 -22.67
N GLY A 460 50.62 -6.41 -21.53
CA GLY A 460 49.59 -7.34 -21.05
C GLY A 460 48.54 -6.67 -20.14
N PHE A 461 48.34 -5.34 -20.22
CA PHE A 461 47.34 -4.57 -19.49
C PHE A 461 47.43 -4.68 -17.97
N LYS A 462 48.64 -4.89 -17.43
CA LYS A 462 48.86 -4.85 -15.98
C LYS A 462 49.45 -3.52 -15.58
N PRO A 463 48.96 -2.86 -14.52
CA PRO A 463 49.53 -1.63 -14.04
C PRO A 463 51.01 -1.79 -13.70
N VAL A 464 51.84 -0.85 -14.11
CA VAL A 464 53.29 -0.82 -13.84
C VAL A 464 53.73 0.44 -13.17
N GLN A 465 53.01 1.56 -13.40
CA GLN A 465 53.31 2.84 -12.76
C GLN A 465 52.05 3.71 -12.69
N LEU A 466 51.89 4.46 -11.61
CA LEU A 466 50.94 5.55 -11.44
C LEU A 466 51.73 6.85 -11.35
N THR A 467 51.37 7.86 -12.16
CA THR A 467 52.02 9.17 -12.10
C THR A 467 51.07 10.28 -12.54
N GLN A 468 51.18 11.44 -11.90
CA GLN A 468 50.63 12.72 -12.35
C GLN A 468 51.67 13.63 -13.00
N ASP A 469 52.93 13.24 -12.93
CA ASP A 469 54.04 13.91 -13.58
C ASP A 469 54.71 12.94 -14.56
N LEU A 470 54.29 13.02 -15.81
CA LEU A 470 54.79 12.15 -16.85
C LEU A 470 56.23 12.54 -17.24
N HIS A 471 56.58 13.81 -17.15
CA HIS A 471 57.92 14.29 -17.46
C HIS A 471 58.98 13.68 -16.51
N SER A 472 58.78 13.84 -15.20
CA SER A 472 59.64 13.22 -14.19
C SER A 472 59.72 11.70 -14.29
N PHE A 473 58.59 11.06 -14.70
CA PHE A 473 58.61 9.60 -14.95
C PHE A 473 59.57 9.22 -16.09
N TRP A 474 59.55 9.97 -17.21
CA TRP A 474 60.42 9.68 -18.35
C TRP A 474 61.89 9.89 -18.03
N GLU A 475 62.23 10.90 -17.21
CA GLU A 475 63.64 11.21 -16.84
C GLU A 475 64.20 10.23 -15.81
N GLY A 476 63.37 9.66 -14.94
CA GLY A 476 63.82 8.80 -13.83
C GLY A 476 63.30 7.36 -13.93
N THR A 477 62.12 7.12 -13.43
CA THR A 477 61.53 5.79 -13.17
C THR A 477 61.36 4.93 -14.45
N TYR A 478 61.27 5.56 -15.61
CA TYR A 478 61.14 4.85 -16.87
C TYR A 478 62.23 3.83 -17.12
N PHE A 479 63.45 4.12 -16.79
CA PHE A 479 64.60 3.23 -17.08
C PHE A 479 64.54 1.94 -16.26
N GLU A 480 64.05 2.01 -15.04
CA GLU A 480 63.83 0.84 -14.19
C GLU A 480 62.68 -0.01 -14.71
N VAL A 481 61.54 0.64 -14.96
CA VAL A 481 60.35 -0.01 -15.51
C VAL A 481 60.63 -0.62 -16.87
N ARG A 482 61.40 0.07 -17.72
CA ARG A 482 61.86 -0.45 -19.03
C ARG A 482 62.68 -1.73 -18.91
N LYS A 483 63.62 -1.74 -17.95
CA LYS A 483 64.48 -2.92 -17.73
C LYS A 483 63.65 -4.16 -17.37
N GLU A 484 62.65 -3.99 -16.51
CA GLU A 484 61.76 -5.09 -16.13
C GLU A 484 60.87 -5.50 -17.28
N LEU A 485 60.20 -4.56 -17.96
CA LEU A 485 59.28 -4.81 -19.06
C LEU A 485 60.00 -5.42 -20.29
N LYS A 486 61.22 -4.97 -20.59
CA LYS A 486 62.04 -5.56 -21.68
C LYS A 486 62.38 -7.02 -21.43
N ARG A 487 62.63 -7.42 -20.19
CA ARG A 487 62.84 -8.80 -19.78
C ARG A 487 61.56 -9.64 -19.95
N ARG A 488 60.41 -9.05 -19.57
CA ARG A 488 59.11 -9.78 -19.59
C ARG A 488 58.46 -9.79 -20.95
N TYR A 489 58.64 -8.72 -21.74
CA TYR A 489 58.07 -8.51 -23.07
C TYR A 489 59.14 -8.17 -24.10
N PRO A 490 60.07 -9.08 -24.44
CA PRO A 490 61.27 -8.81 -25.30
C PRO A 490 60.90 -8.51 -26.75
N LYS A 491 59.72 -8.90 -27.23
CA LYS A 491 59.23 -8.63 -28.59
C LYS A 491 58.66 -7.23 -28.79
N HIS A 492 58.48 -6.49 -27.70
CA HIS A 492 57.91 -5.13 -27.73
C HIS A 492 59.04 -4.10 -27.85
N TYR A 493 58.67 -2.92 -28.35
CA TYR A 493 59.57 -1.80 -28.51
C TYR A 493 59.82 -1.08 -27.20
N TRP A 494 61.13 -0.92 -26.79
CA TRP A 494 61.56 -0.27 -25.55
C TRP A 494 62.72 0.66 -25.86
N PRO A 495 62.43 1.94 -26.31
CA PRO A 495 63.44 2.89 -26.74
C PRO A 495 64.33 3.37 -25.57
N ASP A 496 65.53 3.85 -25.89
CA ASP A 496 66.44 4.50 -24.94
C ASP A 496 65.96 5.93 -24.63
N ASN A 497 65.44 6.64 -25.64
CA ASN A 497 64.78 7.92 -25.48
C ASN A 497 63.27 7.80 -25.80
N PRO A 498 62.40 7.73 -24.77
CA PRO A 498 60.98 7.60 -24.96
C PRO A 498 60.31 8.85 -25.51
N LEU A 499 60.91 10.03 -25.32
CA LEU A 499 60.34 11.32 -25.75
C LEU A 499 60.50 11.57 -27.24
N GLU A 500 61.55 11.05 -27.88
CA GLU A 500 61.77 11.19 -29.32
C GLU A 500 61.24 9.97 -30.13
N SER A 501 60.62 9.02 -29.43
CA SER A 501 60.23 7.78 -30.02
C SER A 501 58.75 7.80 -30.44
N GLU A 502 58.45 7.17 -31.57
CA GLU A 502 57.06 7.01 -32.02
C GLU A 502 56.27 6.07 -31.09
N ALA A 503 55.08 6.51 -30.75
CA ALA A 503 54.15 5.68 -29.98
C ALA A 503 53.65 4.48 -30.81
N VAL A 504 53.48 3.32 -30.18
CA VAL A 504 53.10 2.11 -30.86
C VAL A 504 51.95 1.36 -30.10
N ARG A 505 50.97 0.85 -30.85
CA ARG A 505 49.84 0.07 -30.26
C ARG A 505 50.22 -1.36 -29.89
N GLY A 506 51.32 -1.87 -30.32
CA GLY A 506 51.68 -3.27 -30.12
C GLY A 506 53.16 -3.52 -30.42
N VAL A 507 53.50 -4.69 -31.00
CA VAL A 507 54.86 -4.99 -31.41
C VAL A 507 55.18 -4.16 -32.65
N LYS A 508 56.30 -3.44 -32.64
CA LYS A 508 56.78 -2.67 -33.78
C LYS A 508 57.07 -3.67 -34.90
N LYS A 509 56.38 -3.62 -36.03
CA LYS A 509 56.75 -4.39 -37.23
C LYS A 509 58.07 -3.82 -37.73
N ASN A 510 59.11 -4.64 -37.75
CA ASN A 510 60.35 -4.28 -38.46
C ASN A 510 59.98 -4.00 -39.91
N LYS A 511 60.22 -2.74 -40.31
CA LYS A 511 60.25 -2.40 -41.74
C LYS A 511 61.46 -3.02 -42.41
#